data_b2ef7868d9ad728212e1bd850013cb62
#
_entry.id   b2ef7868d9ad728212e1bd850013cb62
#
_cell.length_a   1.000
_cell.length_b   1.000
_cell.length_c   1.000
_cell.angle_alpha   90.00
_cell.angle_beta   90.00
_cell.angle_gamma   90.00
#
_symmetry.space_group_name_H-M   'P 1'
#
loop_
_entity.id
_entity.type
_entity.pdbx_description
1 polymer ?
#
loop_
_entity_poly.entity_id
_entity_poly.type
_entity_poly.pdbx_seq_one_letter_code
_entity_poly.pdbx_strand_id
1 'polypeptide(L)'
;MKRNEGARQALLAELTVTVLFLAIVSAIALGVFASARRLERWDEAVQRTRQQGQNWLAQLRDTPDAEACLTAQGFVIAGDHMMACTADGVSWQAAVQREEAPAGELTTVRLSAQDAQGNELASMAVTNYFPGEE
;
A
#
# COMPACT_ATOMS: atom_id res chain seq x y z
N MET A 1 -43.59 26.95 -45.54
CA MET A 1 -42.89 25.66 -45.35
C MET A 1 -41.39 25.83 -44.99
N LYS A 2 -40.70 26.82 -45.48
CA LYS A 2 -39.26 27.06 -45.12
C LYS A 2 -39.03 27.45 -43.65
N ARG A 3 -40.02 28.03 -42.96
CA ARG A 3 -39.92 28.39 -41.52
C ARG A 3 -39.86 27.18 -40.59
N ASN A 4 -40.55 26.09 -40.91
CA ASN A 4 -40.58 24.89 -40.08
C ASN A 4 -39.31 24.04 -40.21
N GLU A 5 -38.66 24.06 -41.34
CA GLU A 5 -37.39 23.37 -41.56
C GLU A 5 -36.25 24.02 -40.79
N GLY A 6 -36.17 25.35 -40.78
CA GLY A 6 -35.18 26.09 -40.00
C GLY A 6 -35.35 25.88 -38.49
N ALA A 7 -36.60 25.88 -38.02
CA ALA A 7 -36.90 25.61 -36.61
C ALA A 7 -36.55 24.16 -36.20
N ARG A 8 -36.82 23.20 -37.06
CA ARG A 8 -36.42 21.79 -36.84
C ARG A 8 -34.93 21.62 -36.81
N GLN A 9 -34.20 22.26 -37.75
CA GLN A 9 -32.74 22.19 -37.78
C GLN A 9 -32.11 22.83 -36.52
N ALA A 10 -32.64 23.97 -36.07
CA ALA A 10 -32.21 24.63 -34.84
C ALA A 10 -32.45 23.73 -33.63
N LEU A 11 -33.62 23.11 -33.54
CA LEU A 11 -33.96 22.20 -32.44
C LEU A 11 -33.05 20.94 -32.45
N LEU A 12 -32.79 20.37 -33.63
CA LEU A 12 -31.89 19.22 -33.77
C LEU A 12 -30.47 19.59 -33.39
N ALA A 13 -29.98 20.74 -33.80
CA ALA A 13 -28.68 21.25 -33.43
C ALA A 13 -28.54 21.44 -31.92
N GLU A 14 -29.54 22.05 -31.30
CA GLU A 14 -29.60 22.27 -29.86
C GLU A 14 -29.61 20.92 -29.09
N LEU A 15 -30.45 19.99 -29.58
CA LEU A 15 -30.49 18.63 -28.99
C LEU A 15 -29.14 17.90 -29.10
N THR A 16 -28.51 17.98 -30.28
CA THR A 16 -27.20 17.37 -30.52
C THR A 16 -26.14 17.95 -29.61
N VAL A 17 -26.08 19.27 -29.45
CA VAL A 17 -25.15 19.92 -28.54
C VAL A 17 -25.39 19.52 -27.08
N THR A 18 -26.65 19.44 -26.68
CA THR A 18 -27.02 19.00 -25.32
C THR A 18 -26.60 17.57 -25.03
N VAL A 19 -26.87 16.66 -25.99
CA VAL A 19 -26.46 15.24 -25.86
C VAL A 19 -24.93 15.12 -25.84
N LEU A 20 -24.23 15.87 -26.69
CA LEU A 20 -22.78 15.88 -26.70
C LEU A 20 -22.20 16.40 -25.36
N PHE A 21 -22.74 17.48 -24.87
CA PHE A 21 -22.35 18.03 -23.57
C PHE A 21 -22.58 17.02 -22.44
N LEU A 22 -23.75 16.39 -22.43
CA LEU A 22 -24.08 15.36 -21.44
C LEU A 22 -23.12 14.18 -21.50
N ALA A 23 -22.75 13.76 -22.72
CA ALA A 23 -21.79 12.67 -22.91
C ALA A 23 -20.40 13.03 -22.36
N ILE A 24 -19.93 14.25 -22.60
CA ILE A 24 -18.65 14.73 -22.06
C ILE A 24 -18.68 14.77 -20.53
N VAL A 25 -19.71 15.35 -19.94
CA VAL A 25 -19.87 15.43 -18.48
C VAL A 25 -19.91 14.03 -17.85
N SER A 26 -20.63 13.10 -18.49
CA SER A 26 -20.70 11.71 -18.03
C SER A 26 -19.32 11.00 -18.09
N ALA A 27 -18.56 11.24 -19.15
CA ALA A 27 -17.23 10.67 -19.29
C ALA A 27 -16.28 11.20 -18.21
N ILE A 28 -16.34 12.48 -17.92
CA ILE A 28 -15.55 13.10 -16.84
C ILE A 28 -15.96 12.52 -15.49
N ALA A 29 -17.25 12.42 -15.22
CA ALA A 29 -17.76 11.86 -13.97
C ALA A 29 -17.31 10.41 -13.76
N LEU A 30 -17.35 9.58 -14.80
CA LEU A 30 -16.86 8.21 -14.76
C LEU A 30 -15.34 8.17 -14.50
N GLY A 31 -14.57 9.05 -15.11
CA GLY A 31 -13.13 9.16 -14.87
C GLY A 31 -12.81 9.51 -13.40
N VAL A 32 -13.50 10.48 -12.84
CA VAL A 32 -13.35 10.87 -11.43
C VAL A 32 -13.75 9.71 -10.51
N PHE A 33 -14.83 9.03 -10.81
CA PHE A 33 -15.31 7.89 -10.02
C PHE A 33 -14.31 6.72 -10.04
N ALA A 34 -13.73 6.40 -11.21
CA ALA A 34 -12.71 5.38 -11.34
C ALA A 34 -11.44 5.73 -10.55
N SER A 35 -11.03 7.00 -10.55
CA SER A 35 -9.90 7.48 -9.78
C SER A 35 -10.16 7.39 -8.27
N ALA A 36 -11.37 7.75 -7.82
CA ALA A 36 -11.77 7.62 -6.42
C ALA A 36 -11.72 6.16 -5.94
N ARG A 37 -12.20 5.22 -6.76
CA ARG A 37 -12.12 3.79 -6.44
C ARG A 37 -10.70 3.26 -6.36
N ARG A 38 -9.80 3.76 -7.20
CA ARG A 38 -8.37 3.41 -7.12
C ARG A 38 -7.76 3.87 -5.81
N LEU A 39 -8.08 5.09 -5.38
CA LEU A 39 -7.62 5.62 -4.10
C LEU A 39 -8.15 4.81 -2.91
N GLU A 40 -9.42 4.44 -2.93
CA GLU A 40 -10.00 3.60 -1.88
C GLU A 40 -9.32 2.24 -1.77
N ARG A 41 -9.07 1.58 -2.89
CA ARG A 41 -8.35 0.30 -2.92
C ARG A 41 -6.92 0.44 -2.44
N TRP A 42 -6.25 1.53 -2.80
CA TRP A 42 -4.91 1.82 -2.34
C TRP A 42 -4.88 2.02 -0.82
N ASP A 43 -5.81 2.82 -0.29
CA ASP A 43 -5.92 3.07 1.15
C ASP A 43 -6.19 1.79 1.93
N GLU A 44 -7.09 0.93 1.44
CA GLU A 44 -7.35 -0.37 2.04
C GLU A 44 -6.10 -1.26 2.05
N ALA A 45 -5.36 -1.31 0.93
CA ALA A 45 -4.13 -2.07 0.82
C ALA A 45 -3.07 -1.55 1.81
N VAL A 46 -2.91 -0.24 1.91
CA VAL A 46 -1.98 0.39 2.85
C VAL A 46 -2.37 0.08 4.30
N GLN A 47 -3.65 0.17 4.64
CA GLN A 47 -4.12 -0.12 6.00
C GLN A 47 -3.93 -1.58 6.40
N ARG A 48 -4.26 -2.52 5.50
CA ARG A 48 -4.04 -3.95 5.74
C ARG A 48 -2.56 -4.27 5.94
N THR A 49 -1.73 -3.70 5.07
CA THR A 49 -0.27 -3.89 5.13
C THR A 49 0.29 -3.33 6.43
N ARG A 50 -0.14 -2.14 6.82
CA ARG A 50 0.27 -1.50 8.07
C ARG A 50 -0.15 -2.33 9.29
N GLN A 51 -1.37 -2.82 9.29
CA GLN A 51 -1.89 -3.67 10.38
C GLN A 51 -1.10 -4.98 10.48
N GLN A 52 -0.81 -5.61 9.36
CA GLN A 52 0.01 -6.83 9.33
C GLN A 52 1.42 -6.58 9.87
N GLY A 53 2.04 -5.49 9.44
CA GLY A 53 3.36 -5.08 9.93
C GLY A 53 3.37 -4.81 11.45
N GLN A 54 2.36 -4.13 11.95
CA GLN A 54 2.22 -3.88 13.38
C GLN A 54 2.04 -5.16 14.18
N ASN A 55 1.29 -6.13 13.66
CA ASN A 55 1.13 -7.44 14.29
C ASN A 55 2.47 -8.18 14.40
N TRP A 56 3.26 -8.17 13.34
CA TRP A 56 4.59 -8.76 13.35
C TRP A 56 5.53 -8.05 14.32
N LEU A 57 5.51 -6.72 14.34
CA LEU A 57 6.33 -5.95 15.26
C LEU A 57 5.95 -6.20 16.72
N ALA A 58 4.66 -6.36 17.02
CA ALA A 58 4.20 -6.71 18.35
C ALA A 58 4.74 -8.06 18.81
N GLN A 59 4.80 -9.05 17.92
CA GLN A 59 5.40 -10.35 18.20
C GLN A 59 6.92 -10.25 18.38
N LEU A 60 7.58 -9.41 17.59
CA LEU A 60 9.03 -9.22 17.68
C LEU A 60 9.47 -8.52 18.98
N ARG A 61 8.61 -7.72 19.59
CA ARG A 61 8.92 -7.01 20.81
C ARG A 61 9.29 -7.93 21.98
N ASP A 62 8.65 -9.07 22.06
CA ASP A 62 8.81 -10.00 23.18
C ASP A 62 9.78 -11.13 22.88
N THR A 63 10.35 -11.15 21.68
CA THR A 63 11.18 -12.25 21.22
C THR A 63 12.65 -11.81 21.07
N PRO A 64 13.60 -12.43 21.82
CA PRO A 64 15.00 -12.08 21.69
C PRO A 64 15.62 -12.52 20.35
N ASP A 65 15.07 -13.56 19.70
CA ASP A 65 15.51 -14.01 18.39
C ASP A 65 14.53 -13.53 17.31
N ALA A 66 14.82 -12.36 16.76
CA ALA A 66 14.00 -11.75 15.71
C ALA A 66 13.99 -12.59 14.43
N GLU A 67 15.10 -13.19 14.07
CA GLU A 67 15.23 -14.00 12.85
C GLU A 67 14.39 -15.27 12.92
N ALA A 68 14.38 -15.97 14.06
CA ALA A 68 13.54 -17.14 14.28
C ALA A 68 12.05 -16.78 14.25
N CYS A 69 11.67 -15.67 14.84
CA CYS A 69 10.29 -15.17 14.80
C CYS A 69 9.85 -14.86 13.38
N LEU A 70 10.67 -14.17 12.59
CA LEU A 70 10.39 -13.87 11.19
C LEU A 70 10.33 -15.14 10.33
N THR A 71 11.20 -16.11 10.57
CA THR A 71 11.15 -17.39 9.87
C THR A 71 9.84 -18.14 10.16
N ALA A 72 9.36 -18.09 11.38
CA ALA A 72 8.05 -18.66 11.76
C ALA A 72 6.88 -17.98 11.05
N GLN A 73 7.03 -16.71 10.67
CA GLN A 73 6.02 -15.96 9.90
C GLN A 73 6.12 -16.17 8.38
N GLY A 74 7.09 -16.93 7.91
CA GLY A 74 7.27 -17.23 6.50
C GLY A 74 8.36 -16.43 5.80
N PHE A 75 9.13 -15.64 6.52
CA PHE A 75 10.28 -14.94 5.95
C PHE A 75 11.43 -15.91 5.66
N VAL A 76 12.10 -15.69 4.53
CA VAL A 76 13.30 -16.44 4.14
C VAL A 76 14.49 -15.49 4.04
N ILE A 77 15.67 -16.03 4.26
CA ILE A 77 16.91 -15.24 4.20
C ILE A 77 17.13 -14.79 2.75
N ALA A 78 17.23 -13.49 2.53
CA ALA A 78 17.42 -12.87 1.22
C ALA A 78 18.81 -12.21 1.07
N GLY A 79 19.59 -12.15 2.11
CA GLY A 79 20.92 -11.53 2.13
C GLY A 79 21.47 -11.43 3.54
N ASP A 80 22.61 -10.76 3.72
CA ASP A 80 23.17 -10.53 5.04
C ASP A 80 22.23 -9.64 5.87
N HIS A 81 21.73 -10.18 6.97
CA HIS A 81 20.80 -9.51 7.87
C HIS A 81 19.48 -9.04 7.22
N MET A 82 19.16 -9.59 6.04
CA MET A 82 17.91 -9.28 5.34
C MET A 82 17.08 -10.54 5.14
N MET A 83 15.80 -10.41 5.39
CA MET A 83 14.80 -11.45 5.16
C MET A 83 13.67 -10.91 4.29
N ALA A 84 13.08 -11.76 3.50
CA ALA A 84 12.02 -11.41 2.58
C ALA A 84 10.86 -12.39 2.66
N CYS A 85 9.66 -11.88 2.45
CA CYS A 85 8.43 -12.66 2.40
C CYS A 85 7.48 -12.05 1.39
N THR A 86 6.68 -12.89 0.74
CA THR A 86 5.61 -12.43 -0.14
C THR A 86 4.28 -12.96 0.41
N ALA A 87 3.37 -12.08 0.71
CA ALA A 87 2.05 -12.43 1.21
C ALA A 87 0.99 -11.53 0.56
N ASP A 88 -0.06 -12.12 0.01
CA ASP A 88 -1.20 -11.43 -0.62
C ASP A 88 -0.79 -10.42 -1.72
N GLY A 89 0.23 -10.75 -2.50
CA GLY A 89 0.76 -9.88 -3.55
C GLY A 89 1.63 -8.73 -3.05
N VAL A 90 1.94 -8.69 -1.76
CA VAL A 90 2.80 -7.69 -1.14
C VAL A 90 4.16 -8.32 -0.85
N SER A 91 5.22 -7.65 -1.29
CA SER A 91 6.59 -8.07 -1.00
C SER A 91 7.08 -7.38 0.27
N TRP A 92 7.42 -8.16 1.27
CA TRP A 92 7.94 -7.71 2.54
C TRP A 92 9.43 -7.90 2.61
N GLN A 93 10.12 -6.91 3.12
CA GLN A 93 11.54 -7.01 3.43
C GLN A 93 11.75 -6.64 4.90
N ALA A 94 12.55 -7.44 5.58
CA ALA A 94 12.93 -7.20 6.96
C ALA A 94 14.45 -7.07 7.05
N ALA A 95 14.92 -5.97 7.59
CA ALA A 95 16.34 -5.76 7.89
C ALA A 95 16.53 -5.84 9.41
N VAL A 96 17.39 -6.76 9.85
CA VAL A 96 17.71 -6.95 11.26
C VAL A 96 19.09 -6.38 11.52
N GLN A 97 19.18 -5.39 12.39
CA GLN A 97 20.44 -4.81 12.84
C GLN A 97 20.61 -5.08 14.34
N ARG A 98 21.79 -5.54 14.71
CA ARG A 98 22.16 -5.76 16.10
C ARG A 98 23.34 -4.87 16.44
N GLU A 99 23.20 -4.18 17.55
CA GLU A 99 24.21 -3.28 18.06
C GLU A 99 24.52 -3.64 19.52
N GLU A 100 25.80 -3.81 19.83
CA GLU A 100 26.20 -4.06 21.21
C GLU A 100 26.07 -2.80 22.04
N ALA A 101 25.36 -2.92 23.15
CA ALA A 101 25.18 -1.88 24.14
C ALA A 101 25.97 -2.22 25.40
N PRO A 102 26.31 -1.23 26.29
CA PRO A 102 27.16 -1.48 27.46
C PRO A 102 26.65 -2.58 28.42
N ALA A 103 25.34 -2.84 28.42
CA ALA A 103 24.73 -3.82 29.33
C ALA A 103 23.84 -4.84 28.62
N GLY A 104 23.95 -4.95 27.29
CA GLY A 104 23.11 -5.88 26.53
C GLY A 104 23.24 -5.65 25.02
N GLU A 105 22.19 -5.97 24.31
CA GLU A 105 22.13 -5.88 22.85
C GLU A 105 20.89 -5.08 22.41
N LEU A 106 21.10 -4.16 21.49
CA LEU A 106 20.01 -3.47 20.81
C LEU A 106 19.74 -4.16 19.48
N THR A 107 18.51 -4.62 19.31
CA THR A 107 18.07 -5.23 18.04
C THR A 107 17.05 -4.30 17.40
N THR A 108 17.35 -3.83 16.19
CA THR A 108 16.45 -3.02 15.38
C THR A 108 15.99 -3.84 14.18
N VAL A 109 14.68 -3.98 14.04
CA VAL A 109 14.06 -4.63 12.89
C VAL A 109 13.29 -3.60 12.10
N ARG A 110 13.62 -3.46 10.83
CA ARG A 110 12.91 -2.59 9.90
C ARG A 110 12.11 -3.43 8.93
N LEU A 111 10.82 -3.19 8.87
CA LEU A 111 9.93 -3.83 7.91
C LEU A 111 9.54 -2.82 6.84
N SER A 112 9.66 -3.21 5.60
CA SER A 112 9.15 -2.45 4.46
C SER A 112 8.30 -3.36 3.58
N ALA A 113 7.23 -2.81 3.05
CA ALA A 113 6.30 -3.52 2.19
C ALA A 113 6.13 -2.77 0.88
N GLN A 114 6.17 -3.50 -0.23
CA GLN A 114 5.99 -2.97 -1.58
C GLN A 114 4.92 -3.77 -2.31
N ASP A 115 4.19 -3.11 -3.20
CA ASP A 115 3.26 -3.78 -4.09
C ASP A 115 3.97 -4.44 -5.29
N ALA A 116 3.20 -5.07 -6.18
CA ALA A 116 3.74 -5.72 -7.37
C ALA A 116 4.43 -4.75 -8.35
N GLN A 117 4.11 -3.46 -8.28
CA GLN A 117 4.73 -2.42 -9.11
C GLN A 117 5.94 -1.75 -8.44
N GLY A 118 6.31 -2.16 -7.23
CA GLY A 118 7.43 -1.60 -6.50
C GLY A 118 7.11 -0.34 -5.68
N ASN A 119 5.84 0.04 -5.57
CA ASN A 119 5.41 1.16 -4.74
C ASN A 119 5.44 0.78 -3.25
N GLU A 120 6.02 1.63 -2.43
CA GLU A 120 6.08 1.40 -0.99
C GLU A 120 4.69 1.57 -0.36
N LEU A 121 4.19 0.52 0.29
CA LEU A 121 2.91 0.52 0.99
C LEU A 121 3.06 0.89 2.46
N ALA A 122 4.12 0.43 3.10
CA ALA A 122 4.39 0.70 4.50
C ALA A 122 5.87 0.55 4.80
N SER A 123 6.34 1.32 5.78
CA SER A 123 7.68 1.19 6.35
C SER A 123 7.56 1.42 7.85
N MET A 124 8.13 0.51 8.63
CA MET A 124 8.07 0.60 10.08
C MET A 124 9.31 -0.05 10.70
N ALA A 125 9.63 0.35 11.92
CA ALA A 125 10.77 -0.18 12.63
C ALA A 125 10.46 -0.34 14.11
N VAL A 126 11.07 -1.34 14.72
CA VAL A 126 11.06 -1.53 16.17
C VAL A 126 12.50 -1.74 16.65
N THR A 127 12.83 -1.12 17.76
CA THR A 127 14.11 -1.31 18.44
C THR A 127 13.83 -1.88 19.82
N ASN A 128 14.42 -3.03 20.11
CA ASN A 128 14.32 -3.68 21.39
C ASN A 128 15.68 -3.75 22.05
N TYR A 129 15.69 -3.54 23.35
CA TYR A 129 16.85 -3.74 24.18
C TYR A 129 16.72 -5.06 24.94
N PHE A 130 17.70 -5.93 24.79
CA PHE A 130 17.78 -7.17 25.55
C PHE A 130 18.99 -7.05 26.48
N PRO A 131 18.76 -7.06 27.81
CA PRO A 131 19.87 -7.03 28.76
C PRO A 131 20.70 -8.29 28.61
N GLY A 132 22.01 -8.13 28.62
CA GLY A 132 22.93 -9.27 28.60
C GLY A 132 22.77 -10.09 29.89
N GLU A 133 22.93 -11.40 29.75
CA GLU A 133 23.01 -12.25 30.93
C GLU A 133 24.32 -11.94 31.67
N GLU A 134 24.19 -11.61 32.95
CA GLU A 134 25.36 -11.47 33.83
C GLU A 134 25.97 -12.83 34.16
#